data_48d1e45587fc11a22bdf53b3efd6055e
#
_entry.id   48d1e45587fc11a22bdf53b3efd6055e
#
_cell.length_a   1.000
_cell.length_b   1.000
_cell.length_c   1.000
_cell.angle_alpha   90.00
_cell.angle_beta   90.00
_cell.angle_gamma   90.00
#
_symmetry.space_group_name_H-M   'P 1'
#
loop_
_entity.id
_entity.type
_entity.pdbx_description
1 polymer ?
#
loop_
_entity_poly.entity_id
_entity_poly.type
_entity_poly.pdbx_seq_one_letter_code
_entity_poly.pdbx_strand_id
1 'polypeptide(L)'
;MRNITLFIVLIGTLFNFSAFGQLKKDGTPDLRYKANKQTYNSLYSIPTSSSTNSSIRYQDGYIKSNGTYVMPHIKTNINSTNYDNFSTSGNYNMYNGTSGSRAKDYSIEAYNYGSGKTINTGTGGGQYYYNSKGNKVYVPKR
;
A
#
# COMPACT_ATOMS: atom_id res chain seq x y z
N MET A 1 -13.52 49.83 -29.09
CA MET A 1 -12.31 49.28 -28.46
C MET A 1 -12.57 48.45 -27.15
N ARG A 2 -13.79 48.52 -26.57
CA ARG A 2 -14.12 47.83 -25.29
C ARG A 2 -14.38 46.32 -25.43
N ASN A 3 -14.66 45.81 -26.64
CA ASN A 3 -15.01 44.43 -26.89
C ASN A 3 -13.85 43.50 -27.21
N ILE A 4 -12.68 44.07 -27.58
CA ILE A 4 -11.48 43.26 -27.90
C ILE A 4 -10.79 42.81 -26.61
N THR A 5 -10.81 43.65 -25.56
CA THR A 5 -10.17 43.32 -24.27
C THR A 5 -10.93 42.19 -23.56
N LEU A 6 -12.26 42.13 -23.71
CA LEU A 6 -13.09 41.03 -23.13
C LEU A 6 -12.83 39.68 -23.82
N PHE A 7 -12.53 39.71 -25.13
CA PHE A 7 -12.28 38.49 -25.89
C PHE A 7 -10.91 37.87 -25.58
N ILE A 8 -9.89 38.72 -25.29
CA ILE A 8 -8.57 38.24 -24.91
C ILE A 8 -8.56 37.62 -23.50
N VAL A 9 -9.36 38.15 -22.58
CA VAL A 9 -9.49 37.59 -21.22
C VAL A 9 -10.24 36.24 -21.26
N LEU A 10 -11.23 36.08 -22.14
CA LEU A 10 -11.97 34.84 -22.29
C LEU A 10 -11.14 33.72 -22.92
N ILE A 11 -10.21 34.06 -23.83
CA ILE A 11 -9.29 33.06 -24.43
C ILE A 11 -8.22 32.66 -23.41
N GLY A 12 -7.78 33.56 -22.54
CA GLY A 12 -6.78 33.28 -21.51
C GLY A 12 -7.26 32.30 -20.41
N THR A 13 -8.58 32.24 -20.17
CA THR A 13 -9.15 31.35 -19.14
C THR A 13 -9.43 29.92 -19.63
N LEU A 14 -9.40 29.70 -20.96
CA LEU A 14 -9.66 28.38 -21.56
C LEU A 14 -8.39 27.50 -21.69
N PHE A 15 -7.20 28.03 -21.38
CA PHE A 15 -5.95 27.29 -21.51
C PHE A 15 -5.33 26.81 -20.17
N ASN A 16 -6.14 26.66 -19.13
CA ASN A 16 -5.73 25.86 -17.98
C ASN A 16 -6.03 24.37 -18.22
N PHE A 17 -5.77 23.88 -19.43
CA PHE A 17 -5.60 22.45 -19.61
C PHE A 17 -4.24 22.10 -19.01
N SER A 18 -4.29 21.50 -17.83
CA SER A 18 -3.18 20.74 -17.30
C SER A 18 -2.63 19.90 -18.45
N ALA A 19 -1.42 20.20 -18.89
CA ALA A 19 -0.75 19.40 -19.91
C ALA A 19 -0.55 18.00 -19.34
N PHE A 20 -1.56 17.15 -19.51
CA PHE A 20 -1.33 15.73 -19.35
C PHE A 20 -0.27 15.37 -20.39
N GLY A 21 0.88 14.96 -19.92
CA GLY A 21 1.90 14.41 -20.77
C GLY A 21 1.31 13.29 -21.61
N GLN A 22 2.05 12.79 -22.57
CA GLN A 22 1.56 11.79 -23.49
C GLN A 22 1.01 10.56 -22.76
N LEU A 23 -0.12 10.07 -23.23
CA LEU A 23 -0.76 8.85 -22.74
C LEU A 23 -0.34 7.66 -23.61
N LYS A 24 -0.35 6.49 -23.03
CA LYS A 24 -0.27 5.22 -23.75
C LYS A 24 -1.58 4.96 -24.51
N LYS A 25 -1.58 3.98 -25.42
CA LYS A 25 -2.75 3.59 -26.22
C LYS A 25 -3.93 3.14 -25.34
N ASP A 26 -3.69 2.68 -24.12
CA ASP A 26 -4.69 2.26 -23.12
C ASP A 26 -5.25 3.42 -22.29
N GLY A 27 -4.84 4.67 -22.59
CA GLY A 27 -5.28 5.87 -21.87
C GLY A 27 -4.53 6.12 -20.56
N THR A 28 -3.60 5.27 -20.16
CA THR A 28 -2.77 5.49 -18.96
C THR A 28 -1.63 6.45 -19.22
N PRO A 29 -1.17 7.23 -18.19
CA PRO A 29 -0.02 8.11 -18.34
C PRO A 29 1.24 7.34 -18.74
N ASP A 30 1.93 7.80 -19.79
CA ASP A 30 3.20 7.20 -20.18
C ASP A 30 4.33 7.71 -19.27
N LEU A 31 4.78 6.87 -18.36
CA LEU A 31 5.81 7.21 -17.36
C LEU A 31 7.22 7.38 -17.93
N ARG A 32 7.41 7.24 -19.24
CA ARG A 32 8.67 7.64 -19.89
C ARG A 32 8.84 9.15 -19.89
N TYR A 33 7.75 9.90 -19.84
CA TYR A 33 7.76 11.37 -19.78
C TYR A 33 7.90 11.88 -18.35
N LYS A 34 8.86 12.78 -18.15
CA LYS A 34 9.20 13.35 -16.83
C LYS A 34 7.98 14.00 -16.14
N ALA A 35 7.14 14.72 -16.90
CA ALA A 35 5.94 15.36 -16.38
C ALA A 35 4.95 14.33 -15.81
N ASN A 36 4.68 13.25 -16.54
CA ASN A 36 3.80 12.16 -16.06
C ASN A 36 4.37 11.46 -14.83
N LYS A 37 5.69 11.25 -14.81
CA LYS A 37 6.39 10.66 -13.68
C LYS A 37 6.27 11.53 -12.42
N GLN A 38 6.41 12.86 -12.56
CA GLN A 38 6.25 13.80 -11.45
C GLN A 38 4.80 13.83 -10.95
N THR A 39 3.83 13.90 -11.85
CA THR A 39 2.40 13.89 -11.51
C THR A 39 2.01 12.56 -10.88
N TYR A 40 2.46 11.45 -11.44
CA TYR A 40 2.23 10.12 -10.87
C TYR A 40 2.82 10.00 -9.46
N ASN A 41 4.07 10.41 -9.27
CA ASN A 41 4.73 10.41 -7.97
C ASN A 41 4.07 11.36 -6.97
N SER A 42 3.46 12.46 -7.42
CA SER A 42 2.73 13.39 -6.56
C SER A 42 1.35 12.86 -6.16
N LEU A 43 0.62 12.26 -7.09
CA LEU A 43 -0.72 11.69 -6.86
C LEU A 43 -0.65 10.36 -6.10
N TYR A 44 0.36 9.57 -6.40
CA TYR A 44 0.68 8.32 -5.73
C TYR A 44 1.95 8.50 -4.89
N SER A 45 2.03 9.62 -4.14
CA SER A 45 3.15 9.81 -3.22
C SER A 45 3.24 8.57 -2.35
N ILE A 46 4.10 7.68 -2.80
CA ILE A 46 4.63 6.61 -1.96
C ILE A 46 5.15 7.38 -0.77
N PRO A 47 4.61 7.18 0.43
CA PRO A 47 5.15 7.83 1.61
C PRO A 47 6.62 7.45 1.67
N THR A 48 7.48 8.38 1.26
CA THR A 48 8.94 8.21 1.20
C THR A 48 9.55 8.10 2.60
N SER A 49 8.73 8.22 3.61
CA SER A 49 9.04 7.87 4.99
C SER A 49 8.34 6.57 5.40
N SER A 50 8.42 5.54 4.57
CA SER A 50 8.15 4.22 5.11
C SER A 50 9.27 3.93 6.09
N SER A 51 8.96 3.84 7.36
CA SER A 51 9.87 3.31 8.37
C SER A 51 10.05 1.80 8.18
N THR A 52 10.12 1.36 6.92
CA THR A 52 10.28 -0.03 6.58
C THR A 52 11.68 -0.48 6.96
N ASN A 53 11.75 -1.60 7.65
CA ASN A 53 12.98 -2.25 7.99
C ASN A 53 13.75 -2.62 6.71
N SER A 54 14.97 -2.15 6.57
CA SER A 54 15.86 -2.53 5.47
C SER A 54 16.37 -3.97 5.60
N SER A 55 16.23 -4.58 6.78
CA SER A 55 16.54 -5.98 7.00
C SER A 55 15.45 -6.86 6.38
N ILE A 56 15.83 -7.56 5.32
CA ILE A 56 14.92 -8.38 4.53
C ILE A 56 15.36 -9.84 4.51
N ARG A 57 14.41 -10.72 4.25
CA ARG A 57 14.65 -12.15 3.99
C ARG A 57 13.91 -12.62 2.75
N TYR A 58 14.51 -13.56 2.07
CA TYR A 58 13.86 -14.29 1.00
C TYR A 58 12.99 -15.41 1.60
N GLN A 59 11.79 -15.56 1.09
CA GLN A 59 10.88 -16.66 1.41
C GLN A 59 10.67 -17.50 0.16
N ASP A 60 11.04 -18.77 0.23
CA ASP A 60 10.80 -19.72 -0.85
C ASP A 60 9.29 -19.90 -1.10
N GLY A 61 8.96 -20.27 -2.34
CA GLY A 61 7.60 -20.63 -2.69
C GLY A 61 7.15 -21.89 -1.94
N TYR A 62 5.87 -21.95 -1.61
CA TYR A 62 5.28 -23.09 -0.90
C TYR A 62 3.84 -23.32 -1.29
N ILE A 63 3.35 -24.53 -1.05
CA ILE A 63 1.94 -24.88 -1.23
C ILE A 63 1.24 -24.83 0.14
N LYS A 64 0.16 -24.05 0.22
CA LYS A 64 -0.71 -24.01 1.41
C LYS A 64 -1.48 -25.31 1.55
N SER A 65 -2.00 -25.59 2.76
CA SER A 65 -2.84 -26.78 3.03
C SER A 65 -4.08 -26.89 2.14
N ASN A 66 -4.55 -25.78 1.59
CA ASN A 66 -5.67 -25.73 0.65
C ASN A 66 -5.25 -25.88 -0.84
N GLY A 67 -4.00 -26.25 -1.12
CA GLY A 67 -3.47 -26.43 -2.46
C GLY A 67 -3.01 -25.15 -3.18
N THR A 68 -3.20 -23.96 -2.60
CA THR A 68 -2.78 -22.71 -3.23
C THR A 68 -1.27 -22.59 -3.22
N TYR A 69 -0.66 -22.40 -4.39
CA TYR A 69 0.77 -22.09 -4.49
C TYR A 69 1.04 -20.63 -4.15
N VAL A 70 1.97 -20.40 -3.24
CA VAL A 70 2.50 -19.07 -2.91
C VAL A 70 3.86 -18.93 -3.55
N MET A 71 4.00 -17.94 -4.42
CA MET A 71 5.27 -17.67 -5.11
C MET A 71 6.36 -17.22 -4.13
N PRO A 72 7.64 -17.46 -4.47
CA PRO A 72 8.75 -16.89 -3.73
C PRO A 72 8.63 -15.37 -3.63
N HIS A 73 8.97 -14.81 -2.47
CA HIS A 73 8.84 -13.37 -2.25
C HIS A 73 9.76 -12.87 -1.15
N ILE A 74 10.02 -11.56 -1.16
CA ILE A 74 10.83 -10.90 -0.14
C ILE A 74 9.93 -10.38 0.98
N LYS A 75 10.34 -10.62 2.21
CA LYS A 75 9.71 -10.16 3.45
C LYS A 75 10.70 -9.36 4.28
N THR A 76 10.20 -8.49 5.15
CA THR A 76 10.97 -7.95 6.27
C THR A 76 11.33 -9.05 7.26
N ASN A 77 12.51 -8.95 7.88
CA ASN A 77 12.88 -9.83 8.96
C ASN A 77 11.98 -9.63 10.19
N ILE A 78 11.81 -10.70 10.94
CA ILE A 78 11.01 -10.69 12.17
C ILE A 78 11.75 -9.87 13.23
N ASN A 79 11.03 -8.96 13.86
CA ASN A 79 11.45 -8.22 15.04
C ASN A 79 10.29 -8.14 16.05
N SER A 80 10.41 -7.30 17.05
CA SER A 80 9.42 -7.16 18.14
C SER A 80 8.14 -6.42 17.75
N THR A 81 8.07 -5.83 16.54
CA THR A 81 6.94 -5.00 16.08
C THR A 81 6.60 -5.30 14.63
N ASN A 82 5.39 -4.92 14.22
CA ASN A 82 5.02 -4.95 12.81
C ASN A 82 5.09 -3.56 12.13
N TYR A 83 5.49 -2.52 12.85
CA TYR A 83 5.46 -1.13 12.33
C TYR A 83 6.23 -0.96 11.03
N ASP A 84 7.36 -1.63 10.90
CA ASP A 84 8.29 -1.56 9.78
C ASP A 84 8.12 -2.69 8.75
N ASN A 85 7.13 -3.56 8.94
CA ASN A 85 6.88 -4.66 8.01
C ASN A 85 6.23 -4.17 6.72
N PHE A 86 6.65 -4.70 5.56
CA PHE A 86 6.01 -4.41 4.27
C PHE A 86 4.51 -4.67 4.25
N SER A 87 4.02 -5.62 5.04
CA SER A 87 2.60 -5.98 5.11
C SER A 87 1.76 -5.01 5.94
N THR A 88 2.37 -4.06 6.65
CA THR A 88 1.67 -3.16 7.56
C THR A 88 1.12 -1.95 6.82
N SER A 89 -0.07 -1.53 7.17
CA SER A 89 -0.77 -0.38 6.60
C SER A 89 0.11 0.88 6.65
N GLY A 90 0.20 1.56 5.51
CA GLY A 90 1.09 2.71 5.31
C GLY A 90 2.50 2.35 4.83
N ASN A 91 2.87 1.07 4.81
CA ASN A 91 4.15 0.62 4.24
C ASN A 91 3.96 0.09 2.82
N TYR A 92 5.05 0.09 2.07
CA TYR A 92 5.07 -0.34 0.68
C TYR A 92 6.19 -1.35 0.44
N ASN A 93 5.87 -2.44 -0.23
CA ASN A 93 6.86 -3.43 -0.64
C ASN A 93 7.37 -3.11 -2.04
N MET A 94 8.55 -2.53 -2.13
CA MET A 94 9.18 -2.13 -3.40
C MET A 94 9.56 -3.31 -4.29
N TYR A 95 9.64 -4.53 -3.75
CA TYR A 95 10.05 -5.72 -4.48
C TYR A 95 8.91 -6.35 -5.29
N ASN A 96 7.67 -6.15 -4.86
CA ASN A 96 6.50 -6.71 -5.55
C ASN A 96 5.42 -5.67 -5.86
N GLY A 97 5.64 -4.40 -5.53
CA GLY A 97 4.74 -3.31 -5.86
C GLY A 97 3.45 -3.27 -5.02
N THR A 98 3.41 -3.92 -3.85
CA THR A 98 2.19 -3.98 -3.03
C THR A 98 2.26 -3.07 -1.81
N SER A 99 1.13 -2.46 -1.46
CA SER A 99 0.95 -1.74 -0.20
C SER A 99 0.50 -2.69 0.90
N GLY A 100 0.99 -2.45 2.11
CA GLY A 100 0.56 -3.18 3.29
C GLY A 100 -0.88 -2.81 3.69
N SER A 101 -1.59 -3.76 4.25
CA SER A 101 -2.97 -3.60 4.71
C SER A 101 -3.19 -4.04 6.16
N ARG A 102 -2.17 -4.62 6.78
CA ARG A 102 -2.26 -5.12 8.15
C ARG A 102 -2.24 -3.96 9.14
N ALA A 103 -3.13 -3.97 10.13
CA ALA A 103 -3.12 -2.95 11.19
C ALA A 103 -1.78 -2.91 11.92
N LYS A 104 -1.33 -1.71 12.28
CA LYS A 104 -0.12 -1.50 13.10
C LYS A 104 -0.35 -2.02 14.51
N ASP A 105 0.66 -2.63 15.11
CA ASP A 105 0.64 -3.00 16.51
C ASP A 105 0.25 -1.79 17.38
N TYR A 106 -0.54 -2.00 18.42
CA TYR A 106 -1.03 -0.98 19.37
C TYR A 106 -1.83 0.18 18.77
N SER A 107 -2.27 0.09 17.51
CA SER A 107 -3.17 1.06 16.90
C SER A 107 -4.63 0.80 17.30
N ILE A 108 -5.51 1.78 17.05
CA ILE A 108 -6.95 1.62 17.24
C ILE A 108 -7.48 0.47 16.35
N GLU A 109 -6.96 0.35 15.14
CA GLU A 109 -7.31 -0.73 14.21
C GLU A 109 -6.86 -2.09 14.75
N ALA A 110 -5.68 -2.17 15.39
CA ALA A 110 -5.21 -3.40 16.04
C ALA A 110 -6.09 -3.76 17.22
N TYR A 111 -6.49 -2.78 18.03
CA TYR A 111 -7.39 -2.99 19.16
C TYR A 111 -8.75 -3.54 18.72
N ASN A 112 -9.29 -3.01 17.63
CA ASN A 112 -10.56 -3.45 17.06
C ASN A 112 -10.47 -4.71 16.20
N TYR A 113 -9.25 -5.14 15.87
CA TYR A 113 -9.03 -6.30 15.00
C TYR A 113 -9.50 -7.59 15.70
N GLY A 114 -10.45 -8.28 15.08
CA GLY A 114 -11.06 -9.47 15.69
C GLY A 114 -12.09 -9.14 16.79
N SER A 115 -12.62 -7.92 16.81
CA SER A 115 -13.75 -7.56 17.70
C SER A 115 -14.90 -8.56 17.56
N GLY A 116 -15.47 -8.97 18.69
CA GLY A 116 -16.51 -10.01 18.76
C GLY A 116 -15.99 -11.44 18.57
N LYS A 117 -14.67 -11.66 18.50
CA LYS A 117 -14.04 -13.00 18.44
C LYS A 117 -13.33 -13.34 19.74
N THR A 118 -13.33 -14.60 20.10
CA THR A 118 -12.52 -15.10 21.22
C THR A 118 -11.05 -15.10 20.82
N ILE A 119 -10.24 -14.30 21.51
CA ILE A 119 -8.82 -14.19 21.26
C ILE A 119 -8.06 -15.17 22.13
N ASN A 120 -7.28 -16.03 21.49
CA ASN A 120 -6.41 -17.00 22.12
C ASN A 120 -4.96 -16.52 22.08
N THR A 121 -4.16 -16.91 23.05
CA THR A 121 -2.72 -16.67 23.04
C THR A 121 -1.98 -17.98 22.79
N GLY A 122 -1.12 -18.01 21.79
CA GLY A 122 -0.27 -19.16 21.50
C GLY A 122 0.93 -19.23 22.46
N THR A 123 1.62 -20.36 22.45
CA THR A 123 2.80 -20.60 23.30
C THR A 123 3.94 -19.61 23.08
N GLY A 124 4.07 -19.04 21.87
CA GLY A 124 5.02 -17.98 21.55
C GLY A 124 4.47 -16.55 21.78
N GLY A 125 3.39 -16.37 22.53
CA GLY A 125 2.80 -15.07 22.85
C GLY A 125 1.98 -14.42 21.72
N GLY A 126 1.92 -15.03 20.53
CA GLY A 126 1.12 -14.53 19.41
C GLY A 126 -0.38 -14.68 19.69
N GLN A 127 -1.13 -13.59 19.55
CA GLN A 127 -2.60 -13.60 19.72
C GLN A 127 -3.30 -13.95 18.41
N TYR A 128 -4.36 -14.74 18.47
CA TYR A 128 -5.12 -15.19 17.30
C TYR A 128 -6.57 -15.55 17.67
N TYR A 129 -7.42 -15.59 16.65
CA TYR A 129 -8.76 -16.21 16.73
C TYR A 129 -8.93 -17.25 15.62
N TYR A 130 -9.95 -18.08 15.72
CA TYR A 130 -10.34 -18.97 14.64
C TYR A 130 -11.44 -18.32 13.80
N ASN A 131 -11.26 -18.28 12.48
CA ASN A 131 -12.33 -17.83 11.57
C ASN A 131 -13.41 -18.93 11.39
N SER A 132 -14.47 -18.61 10.64
CA SER A 132 -15.57 -19.55 10.37
C SER A 132 -15.15 -20.85 9.66
N LYS A 133 -13.96 -20.86 9.04
CA LYS A 133 -13.38 -22.03 8.38
C LYS A 133 -12.41 -22.82 9.28
N GLY A 134 -12.32 -22.48 10.57
CA GLY A 134 -11.41 -23.11 11.51
C GLY A 134 -9.93 -22.70 11.35
N ASN A 135 -9.61 -21.73 10.52
CA ASN A 135 -8.23 -21.28 10.34
C ASN A 135 -7.82 -20.24 11.41
N LYS A 136 -6.59 -20.37 11.91
CA LYS A 136 -6.00 -19.35 12.79
C LYS A 136 -5.76 -18.05 12.05
N VAL A 137 -6.29 -16.96 12.59
CA VAL A 137 -6.06 -15.60 12.13
C VAL A 137 -5.32 -14.84 13.22
N TYR A 138 -4.04 -14.56 13.01
CA TYR A 138 -3.24 -13.81 13.96
C TYR A 138 -3.65 -12.35 13.97
N VAL A 139 -3.77 -11.78 15.16
CA VAL A 139 -4.08 -10.37 15.37
C VAL A 139 -2.80 -9.58 15.64
N PRO A 140 -2.76 -8.27 15.30
CA PRO A 140 -1.68 -7.39 15.73
C PRO A 140 -1.66 -7.26 17.26
N LYS A 141 -0.54 -6.83 17.83
CA LYS A 141 -0.44 -6.57 19.28
C LYS A 141 -1.38 -5.43 19.70
N ARG A 142 -1.98 -5.58 20.87
CA ARG A 142 -2.92 -4.63 21.49
C ARG A 142 -2.33 -4.00 22.72
#